data_db800f8db934ce46b96bad1b284a48e9
#
_entry.id   db800f8db934ce46b96bad1b284a48e9
#
_cell.length_a   1.000
_cell.length_b   1.000
_cell.length_c   1.000
_cell.angle_alpha   90.00
_cell.angle_beta   90.00
_cell.angle_gamma   90.00
#
_symmetry.space_group_name_H-M   'P 1'
#
loop_
_entity.id
_entity.type
_entity.pdbx_description
1 polymer ?
#
loop_
_entity_poly.entity_id
_entity_poly.type
_entity_poly.pdbx_seq_one_letter_code
_entity_poly.pdbx_strand_id
1 'polypeptide(L)'
;MTENGKQKGKEKIMNVPNILTMFRMLLIPVFLWFYFAFGPDSGDGFIFLYRIPALMIFLIASLTDVLDGRIARKYDLITSFGKLADPLADKLMVICMMLCHAIVIRDILYIIPLILIVLKEGGMLLGGLIMLKKKIVVYSKPIGKAAQVLIVTALVTGFFHPYFTRIGIPAHYILIWAAVALSYAAGVYYMKNALLTLRFRP
;
A
#
# COMPACT_ATOMS: atom_id res chain seq x y z
N MET A 1 48.78 6.86 -11.11
CA MET A 1 48.20 5.61 -11.64
C MET A 1 47.84 4.73 -10.47
N THR A 2 46.61 4.80 -10.01
CA THR A 2 46.00 3.80 -9.11
C THR A 2 44.53 3.77 -9.43
N GLU A 3 44.15 2.82 -10.32
CA GLU A 3 42.79 2.45 -10.64
C GLU A 3 42.12 1.83 -9.38
N ASN A 4 41.30 2.59 -8.70
CA ASN A 4 40.39 2.06 -7.72
C ASN A 4 39.20 1.43 -8.44
N GLY A 5 39.38 0.20 -8.91
CA GLY A 5 38.31 -0.69 -9.36
C GLY A 5 37.42 -1.01 -8.16
N LYS A 6 36.35 -0.22 -7.96
CA LYS A 6 35.24 -0.61 -7.09
C LYS A 6 34.65 -1.89 -7.68
N GLN A 7 35.08 -3.03 -7.16
CA GLN A 7 34.38 -4.30 -7.36
C GLN A 7 32.91 -4.08 -6.98
N LYS A 8 32.02 -4.08 -7.96
CA LYS A 8 30.57 -4.26 -7.76
C LYS A 8 30.40 -5.65 -7.17
N GLY A 9 30.46 -5.74 -5.84
CA GLY A 9 30.07 -6.95 -5.13
C GLY A 9 28.68 -7.35 -5.64
N LYS A 10 28.47 -8.62 -5.99
CA LYS A 10 27.16 -9.17 -6.36
C LYS A 10 26.19 -8.77 -5.26
N GLU A 11 25.20 -7.91 -5.60
CA GLU A 11 24.13 -7.55 -4.67
C GLU A 11 23.50 -8.87 -4.19
N LYS A 12 23.60 -9.14 -2.89
CA LYS A 12 22.90 -10.30 -2.31
C LYS A 12 21.41 -10.02 -2.40
N ILE A 13 20.74 -10.63 -3.37
CA ILE A 13 19.29 -10.49 -3.58
C ILE A 13 18.51 -10.98 -2.34
N MET A 14 19.03 -11.98 -1.63
CA MET A 14 18.44 -12.49 -0.38
C MET A 14 18.95 -11.71 0.84
N ASN A 15 18.43 -10.51 1.04
CA ASN A 15 18.58 -9.71 2.24
C ASN A 15 17.31 -9.76 3.08
N VAL A 16 17.41 -9.53 4.39
CA VAL A 16 16.25 -9.54 5.30
C VAL A 16 15.08 -8.69 4.78
N PRO A 17 15.27 -7.44 4.32
CA PRO A 17 14.18 -6.65 3.73
C PRO A 17 13.52 -7.35 2.52
N ASN A 18 14.29 -7.85 1.57
CA ASN A 18 13.74 -8.50 0.38
C ASN A 18 12.96 -9.77 0.72
N ILE A 19 13.41 -10.54 1.74
CA ILE A 19 12.68 -11.72 2.24
C ILE A 19 11.32 -11.29 2.82
N LEU A 20 11.27 -10.21 3.60
CA LEU A 20 10.03 -9.69 4.17
C LEU A 20 9.06 -9.21 3.08
N THR A 21 9.57 -8.57 2.02
CA THR A 21 8.76 -8.19 0.85
C THR A 21 8.19 -9.41 0.12
N MET A 22 9.02 -10.45 -0.11
CA MET A 22 8.54 -11.70 -0.72
C MET A 22 7.51 -12.40 0.17
N PHE A 23 7.73 -12.42 1.48
CA PHE A 23 6.78 -12.96 2.44
C PHE A 23 5.43 -12.22 2.38
N ARG A 24 5.45 -10.88 2.28
CA ARG A 24 4.22 -10.08 2.10
C ARG A 24 3.49 -10.43 0.81
N MET A 25 4.19 -10.64 -0.30
CA MET A 25 3.57 -11.10 -1.55
C MET A 25 2.91 -12.47 -1.40
N LEU A 26 3.52 -13.39 -0.64
CA LEU A 26 2.92 -14.68 -0.33
C LEU A 26 1.71 -14.59 0.61
N LEU A 27 1.66 -13.58 1.48
CA LEU A 27 0.51 -13.34 2.35
C LEU A 27 -0.73 -12.87 1.57
N ILE A 28 -0.60 -12.29 0.37
CA ILE A 28 -1.76 -11.83 -0.43
C ILE A 28 -2.71 -12.99 -0.77
N PRO A 29 -2.28 -14.10 -1.39
CA PRO A 29 -3.19 -15.21 -1.67
C PRO A 29 -3.74 -15.86 -0.39
N VAL A 30 -2.95 -15.92 0.69
CA VAL A 30 -3.42 -16.41 1.99
C VAL A 30 -4.50 -15.50 2.57
N PHE A 31 -4.30 -14.19 2.49
CA PHE A 31 -5.30 -13.20 2.86
C PHE A 31 -6.60 -13.36 2.07
N LEU A 32 -6.52 -13.48 0.74
CA LEU A 32 -7.69 -13.66 -0.13
C LEU A 32 -8.43 -14.95 0.21
N TRP A 33 -7.70 -16.05 0.46
CA TRP A 33 -8.28 -17.29 0.90
C TRP A 33 -9.12 -17.11 2.16
N PHE A 34 -8.54 -16.58 3.23
CA PHE A 34 -9.25 -16.37 4.49
C PHE A 34 -10.39 -15.35 4.38
N TYR A 35 -10.27 -14.36 3.49
CA TYR A 35 -11.30 -13.35 3.30
C TYR A 35 -12.57 -13.93 2.65
N PHE A 36 -12.43 -14.88 1.72
CA PHE A 36 -13.54 -15.47 0.97
C PHE A 36 -13.93 -16.88 1.41
N ALA A 37 -13.10 -17.59 2.18
CA ALA A 37 -13.31 -18.99 2.55
C ALA A 37 -14.64 -19.25 3.29
N PHE A 38 -15.16 -18.25 3.98
CA PHE A 38 -16.36 -18.37 4.81
C PHE A 38 -17.59 -17.66 4.23
N GLY A 39 -17.62 -17.45 2.92
CA GLY A 39 -18.78 -17.03 2.14
C GLY A 39 -19.35 -15.64 2.46
N PRO A 40 -20.06 -15.02 1.50
CA PRO A 40 -20.73 -13.73 1.72
C PRO A 40 -22.08 -13.84 2.44
N ASP A 41 -22.70 -15.02 2.59
CA ASP A 41 -24.14 -15.19 2.75
C ASP A 41 -24.64 -15.87 4.02
N SER A 42 -23.87 -16.06 5.05
CA SER A 42 -24.47 -16.41 6.34
C SER A 42 -25.00 -15.13 6.97
N GLY A 43 -26.32 -14.88 6.87
CA GLY A 43 -27.03 -13.68 7.35
C GLY A 43 -26.90 -13.37 8.85
N ASP A 44 -26.00 -13.99 9.54
CA ASP A 44 -25.70 -13.85 10.95
C ASP A 44 -24.64 -12.78 11.16
N GLY A 45 -24.91 -11.82 12.03
CA GLY A 45 -24.03 -10.70 12.36
C GLY A 45 -22.64 -11.08 12.90
N PHE A 46 -22.28 -12.38 12.87
CA PHE A 46 -21.00 -12.93 13.27
C PHE A 46 -20.02 -13.15 12.10
N ILE A 47 -20.39 -12.85 10.85
CA ILE A 47 -19.53 -13.05 9.66
C ILE A 47 -18.19 -12.33 9.81
N PHE A 48 -18.16 -11.16 10.45
CA PHE A 48 -16.91 -10.44 10.67
C PHE A 48 -15.90 -11.24 11.51
N LEU A 49 -16.36 -12.10 12.43
CA LEU A 49 -15.49 -12.95 13.25
C LEU A 49 -14.73 -13.97 12.39
N TYR A 50 -15.35 -14.52 11.37
CA TYR A 50 -14.70 -15.46 10.44
C TYR A 50 -13.67 -14.77 9.54
N ARG A 51 -13.73 -13.43 9.39
CA ARG A 51 -12.74 -12.65 8.65
C ARG A 51 -11.62 -12.09 9.52
N ILE A 52 -11.65 -12.31 10.84
CA ILE A 52 -10.56 -11.89 11.73
C ILE A 52 -9.19 -12.44 11.28
N PRO A 53 -9.03 -13.71 10.85
CA PRO A 53 -7.75 -14.18 10.33
C PRO A 53 -7.24 -13.34 9.14
N ALA A 54 -8.11 -12.97 8.20
CA ALA A 54 -7.74 -12.09 7.09
C ALA A 54 -7.31 -10.71 7.58
N LEU A 55 -8.04 -10.12 8.55
CA LEU A 55 -7.66 -8.86 9.18
C LEU A 55 -6.28 -8.97 9.85
N MET A 56 -6.02 -10.04 10.58
CA MET A 56 -4.71 -10.27 11.23
C MET A 56 -3.58 -10.39 10.20
N ILE A 57 -3.80 -11.12 9.10
CA ILE A 57 -2.83 -11.23 8.01
C ILE A 57 -2.55 -9.85 7.40
N PHE A 58 -3.58 -9.04 7.16
CA PHE A 58 -3.42 -7.69 6.65
C PHE A 58 -2.63 -6.78 7.61
N LEU A 59 -2.91 -6.84 8.91
CA LEU A 59 -2.20 -6.07 9.92
C LEU A 59 -0.74 -6.51 10.04
N ILE A 60 -0.47 -7.82 10.02
CA ILE A 60 0.90 -8.36 10.01
C ILE A 60 1.65 -7.89 8.76
N ALA A 61 1.05 -7.97 7.58
CA ALA A 61 1.65 -7.50 6.34
C ALA A 61 1.96 -6.00 6.37
N SER A 62 1.02 -5.18 6.87
CA SER A 62 1.20 -3.73 7.00
C SER A 62 2.28 -3.36 8.03
N LEU A 63 2.38 -4.10 9.14
CA LEU A 63 3.42 -3.89 10.14
C LEU A 63 4.80 -4.30 9.62
N THR A 64 4.86 -5.41 8.88
CA THR A 64 6.09 -5.91 8.27
C THR A 64 6.69 -4.89 7.30
N ASP A 65 5.86 -4.18 6.51
CA ASP A 65 6.28 -3.08 5.62
C ASP A 65 6.99 -1.94 6.37
N VAL A 66 6.45 -1.56 7.53
CA VAL A 66 7.10 -0.53 8.36
C VAL A 66 8.43 -1.00 8.92
N LEU A 67 8.55 -2.30 9.25
CA LEU A 67 9.77 -2.88 9.82
C LEU A 67 10.86 -3.04 8.77
N ASP A 68 10.55 -3.61 7.58
CA ASP A 68 11.56 -3.83 6.53
C ASP A 68 12.14 -2.50 6.03
N GLY A 69 11.31 -1.48 5.84
CA GLY A 69 11.77 -0.15 5.46
C GLY A 69 12.67 0.52 6.53
N ARG A 70 12.47 0.22 7.83
CA ARG A 70 13.36 0.69 8.90
C ARG A 70 14.69 -0.08 8.92
N ILE A 71 14.63 -1.41 8.79
CA ILE A 71 15.79 -2.30 8.76
C ILE A 71 16.68 -1.98 7.55
N ALA A 72 16.08 -1.87 6.35
CA ALA A 72 16.82 -1.56 5.14
C ALA A 72 17.60 -0.25 5.24
N ARG A 73 17.01 0.80 5.83
CA ARG A 73 17.67 2.09 6.03
C ARG A 73 18.73 2.06 7.13
N LYS A 74 18.48 1.33 8.22
CA LYS A 74 19.41 1.26 9.36
C LYS A 74 20.70 0.52 9.02
N TYR A 75 20.59 -0.52 8.18
CA TYR A 75 21.73 -1.41 7.86
C TYR A 75 22.26 -1.25 6.43
N ASP A 76 21.78 -0.23 5.70
CA ASP A 76 22.16 0.06 4.29
C ASP A 76 22.02 -1.16 3.35
N LEU A 77 20.96 -1.96 3.58
CA LEU A 77 20.65 -3.18 2.83
C LEU A 77 19.74 -2.92 1.62
N ILE A 78 19.85 -1.74 1.02
CA ILE A 78 18.99 -1.32 -0.07
C ILE A 78 19.46 -1.98 -1.37
N THR A 79 18.61 -2.81 -1.98
CA THR A 79 18.89 -3.49 -3.26
C THR A 79 18.07 -2.88 -4.41
N SER A 80 18.55 -3.10 -5.65
CA SER A 80 17.82 -2.67 -6.85
C SER A 80 16.47 -3.40 -6.97
N PHE A 81 16.40 -4.67 -6.56
CA PHE A 81 15.18 -5.46 -6.51
C PHE A 81 14.20 -4.93 -5.46
N GLY A 82 14.65 -4.69 -4.21
CA GLY A 82 13.79 -4.18 -3.13
C GLY A 82 13.17 -2.83 -3.48
N LYS A 83 13.93 -1.91 -4.07
CA LYS A 83 13.42 -0.60 -4.51
C LYS A 83 12.18 -0.67 -5.42
N LEU A 84 12.04 -1.76 -6.18
CA LEU A 84 10.90 -1.98 -7.07
C LEU A 84 9.82 -2.85 -6.42
N ALA A 85 10.23 -3.91 -5.73
CA ALA A 85 9.33 -4.90 -5.16
C ALA A 85 8.57 -4.38 -3.94
N ASP A 86 9.21 -3.59 -3.06
CA ASP A 86 8.58 -3.06 -1.85
C ASP A 86 7.37 -2.17 -2.15
N PRO A 87 7.48 -1.11 -3.01
CA PRO A 87 6.31 -0.29 -3.34
C PRO A 87 5.20 -1.06 -4.06
N LEU A 88 5.56 -2.12 -4.79
CA LEU A 88 4.59 -2.94 -5.49
C LEU A 88 3.81 -3.83 -4.51
N ALA A 89 4.51 -4.53 -3.61
CA ALA A 89 3.89 -5.42 -2.62
C ALA A 89 2.94 -4.67 -1.67
N ASP A 90 3.38 -3.49 -1.16
CA ASP A 90 2.56 -2.64 -0.29
C ASP A 90 1.26 -2.21 -0.99
N LYS A 91 1.35 -1.71 -2.21
CA LYS A 91 0.18 -1.27 -2.98
C LYS A 91 -0.74 -2.40 -3.38
N LEU A 92 -0.19 -3.56 -3.76
CA LEU A 92 -1.00 -4.72 -4.10
C LEU A 92 -1.84 -5.19 -2.91
N MET A 93 -1.27 -5.24 -1.71
CA MET A 93 -1.99 -5.65 -0.50
C MET A 93 -3.16 -4.71 -0.19
N VAL A 94 -2.94 -3.39 -0.26
CA VAL A 94 -3.98 -2.37 -0.06
C VAL A 94 -5.08 -2.48 -1.12
N ILE A 95 -4.70 -2.59 -2.40
CA ILE A 95 -5.66 -2.72 -3.52
C ILE A 95 -6.47 -4.02 -3.40
N CYS A 96 -5.83 -5.15 -3.08
CA CYS A 96 -6.53 -6.42 -2.85
C CYS A 96 -7.56 -6.31 -1.74
N MET A 97 -7.22 -5.66 -0.63
CA MET A 97 -8.15 -5.47 0.46
C MET A 97 -9.32 -4.55 0.08
N MET A 98 -9.05 -3.43 -0.62
CA MET A 98 -10.10 -2.56 -1.15
C MET A 98 -11.04 -3.31 -2.11
N LEU A 99 -10.46 -4.15 -2.98
CA LEU A 99 -11.23 -4.98 -3.91
C LEU A 99 -12.12 -5.97 -3.16
N CYS A 100 -11.60 -6.64 -2.13
CA CYS A 100 -12.38 -7.54 -1.29
C CYS A 100 -13.56 -6.83 -0.63
N HIS A 101 -13.34 -5.63 -0.07
CA HIS A 101 -14.41 -4.82 0.49
C HIS A 101 -15.45 -4.42 -0.57
N ALA A 102 -15.01 -3.97 -1.74
CA ALA A 102 -15.91 -3.58 -2.83
C ALA A 102 -16.79 -4.76 -3.30
N ILE A 103 -16.22 -5.96 -3.41
CA ILE A 103 -16.94 -7.19 -3.80
C ILE A 103 -17.97 -7.58 -2.75
N VAL A 104 -17.65 -7.46 -1.47
CA VAL A 104 -18.52 -7.91 -0.38
C VAL A 104 -19.58 -6.88 -0.03
N ILE A 105 -19.20 -5.60 0.09
CA ILE A 105 -20.10 -4.52 0.45
C ILE A 105 -21.03 -4.17 -0.72
N ARG A 106 -20.54 -4.30 -1.97
CA ARG A 106 -21.27 -4.04 -3.23
C ARG A 106 -21.92 -2.66 -3.27
N ASP A 107 -21.29 -1.68 -2.63
CA ASP A 107 -21.76 -0.31 -2.57
C ASP A 107 -20.88 0.59 -3.45
N ILE A 108 -21.52 1.46 -4.23
CA ILE A 108 -20.86 2.43 -5.09
C ILE A 108 -19.91 3.34 -4.29
N LEU A 109 -20.25 3.61 -3.02
CA LEU A 109 -19.43 4.41 -2.11
C LEU A 109 -18.09 3.73 -1.73
N TYR A 110 -17.93 2.42 -2.02
CA TYR A 110 -16.66 1.68 -1.92
C TYR A 110 -15.99 1.45 -3.27
N ILE A 111 -16.79 1.28 -4.33
CA ILE A 111 -16.27 1.03 -5.68
C ILE A 111 -15.57 2.27 -6.24
N ILE A 112 -16.15 3.46 -6.06
CA ILE A 112 -15.53 4.72 -6.54
C ILE A 112 -14.18 4.98 -5.87
N PRO A 113 -14.04 4.94 -4.52
CA PRO A 113 -12.75 5.04 -3.85
C PRO A 113 -11.70 4.05 -4.36
N LEU A 114 -12.07 2.77 -4.59
CA LEU A 114 -11.19 1.77 -5.17
C LEU A 114 -10.63 2.22 -6.53
N ILE A 115 -11.51 2.61 -7.45
CA ILE A 115 -11.11 3.06 -8.79
C ILE A 115 -10.18 4.27 -8.68
N LEU A 116 -10.54 5.26 -7.86
CA LEU A 116 -9.74 6.46 -7.67
C LEU A 116 -8.34 6.15 -7.12
N ILE A 117 -8.23 5.28 -6.11
CA ILE A 117 -6.93 4.88 -5.55
C ILE A 117 -6.10 4.11 -6.58
N VAL A 118 -6.70 3.15 -7.31
CA VAL A 118 -5.99 2.39 -8.35
C VAL A 118 -5.44 3.31 -9.43
N LEU A 119 -6.25 4.25 -9.92
CA LEU A 119 -5.82 5.23 -10.93
C LEU A 119 -4.70 6.12 -10.40
N LYS A 120 -4.82 6.62 -9.19
CA LYS A 120 -3.80 7.47 -8.55
C LYS A 120 -2.50 6.70 -8.33
N GLU A 121 -2.56 5.49 -7.76
CA GLU A 121 -1.36 4.69 -7.48
C GLU A 121 -0.67 4.25 -8.77
N GLY A 122 -1.43 3.84 -9.80
CA GLY A 122 -0.92 3.54 -11.12
C GLY A 122 -0.23 4.75 -11.76
N GLY A 123 -0.86 5.91 -11.71
CA GLY A 123 -0.27 7.16 -12.21
C GLY A 123 1.01 7.54 -11.47
N MET A 124 1.06 7.37 -10.15
CA MET A 124 2.27 7.64 -9.36
C MET A 124 3.39 6.63 -9.65
N LEU A 125 3.08 5.35 -9.88
CA LEU A 125 4.06 4.34 -10.28
C LEU A 125 4.68 4.69 -11.64
N LEU A 126 3.84 5.00 -12.64
CA LEU A 126 4.31 5.41 -13.97
C LEU A 126 5.15 6.69 -13.89
N GLY A 127 4.68 7.70 -13.17
CA GLY A 127 5.43 8.93 -12.94
C GLY A 127 6.77 8.68 -12.26
N GLY A 128 6.81 7.83 -11.24
CA GLY A 128 8.03 7.43 -10.53
C GLY A 128 9.03 6.73 -11.45
N LEU A 129 8.57 5.81 -12.32
CA LEU A 129 9.42 5.14 -13.31
C LEU A 129 10.03 6.13 -14.31
N ILE A 130 9.24 7.12 -14.79
CA ILE A 130 9.73 8.17 -15.68
C ILE A 130 10.80 9.01 -14.98
N MET A 131 10.58 9.40 -13.71
CA MET A 131 11.55 10.17 -12.94
C MET A 131 12.83 9.39 -12.68
N LEU A 132 12.74 8.09 -12.40
CA LEU A 132 13.91 7.20 -12.23
C LEU A 132 14.74 7.13 -13.53
N LYS A 133 14.09 7.00 -14.69
CA LYS A 133 14.80 7.05 -16.00
C LYS A 133 15.54 8.37 -16.21
N LYS A 134 14.98 9.47 -15.69
CA LYS A 134 15.62 10.80 -15.74
C LYS A 134 16.60 11.05 -14.60
N LYS A 135 16.92 10.03 -13.77
CA LYS A 135 17.80 10.11 -12.59
C LYS A 135 17.36 11.18 -11.58
N ILE A 136 16.05 11.42 -11.45
CA ILE A 136 15.47 12.34 -10.48
C ILE A 136 14.97 11.52 -9.30
N VAL A 137 15.45 11.83 -8.10
CA VAL A 137 15.00 11.20 -6.87
C VAL A 137 13.92 12.06 -6.22
N VAL A 138 12.72 11.51 -6.10
CA VAL A 138 11.60 12.15 -5.38
C VAL A 138 11.53 11.60 -3.96
N TYR A 139 11.73 12.45 -2.97
CA TYR A 139 11.68 12.04 -1.56
C TYR A 139 10.24 11.98 -1.05
N SER A 140 9.93 10.94 -0.25
CA SER A 140 8.64 10.81 0.41
C SER A 140 8.51 11.88 1.52
N LYS A 141 7.35 12.54 1.58
CA LYS A 141 7.05 13.57 2.60
C LYS A 141 5.98 13.08 3.59
N PRO A 142 5.86 13.72 4.77
CA PRO A 142 4.93 13.31 5.82
C PRO A 142 3.47 13.17 5.36
N ILE A 143 3.03 14.02 4.43
CA ILE A 143 1.65 13.98 3.90
C ILE A 143 1.31 12.65 3.20
N GLY A 144 2.27 12.06 2.46
CA GLY A 144 2.08 10.75 1.84
C GLY A 144 1.97 9.63 2.87
N LYS A 145 2.77 9.71 3.95
CA LYS A 145 2.69 8.76 5.06
C LYS A 145 1.36 8.86 5.80
N ALA A 146 0.88 10.09 6.06
CA ALA A 146 -0.42 10.32 6.70
C ALA A 146 -1.56 9.75 5.83
N ALA A 147 -1.51 9.94 4.51
CA ALA A 147 -2.49 9.38 3.59
C ALA A 147 -2.49 7.84 3.64
N GLN A 148 -1.32 7.20 3.68
CA GLN A 148 -1.20 5.75 3.78
C GLN A 148 -1.77 5.21 5.10
N VAL A 149 -1.45 5.85 6.22
CA VAL A 149 -2.01 5.48 7.54
C VAL A 149 -3.53 5.61 7.53
N LEU A 150 -4.07 6.67 6.94
CA LEU A 150 -5.52 6.89 6.85
C LEU A 150 -6.20 5.84 5.96
N ILE A 151 -5.57 5.44 4.84
CA ILE A 151 -6.07 4.35 3.99
C ILE A 151 -6.13 3.04 4.80
N VAL A 152 -5.05 2.66 5.48
CA VAL A 152 -5.00 1.45 6.31
C VAL A 152 -6.08 1.48 7.39
N THR A 153 -6.24 2.62 8.07
CA THR A 153 -7.28 2.80 9.10
C THR A 153 -8.68 2.65 8.50
N ALA A 154 -8.95 3.25 7.33
CA ALA A 154 -10.22 3.13 6.62
C ALA A 154 -10.51 1.68 6.23
N LEU A 155 -9.50 0.93 5.79
CA LEU A 155 -9.65 -0.48 5.44
C LEU A 155 -9.91 -1.35 6.66
N VAL A 156 -9.21 -1.12 7.76
CA VAL A 156 -9.48 -1.82 9.03
C VAL A 156 -10.92 -1.55 9.50
N THR A 157 -11.39 -0.30 9.44
CA THR A 157 -12.79 0.02 9.81
C THR A 157 -13.79 -0.60 8.84
N GLY A 158 -13.42 -0.81 7.58
CA GLY A 158 -14.24 -1.52 6.59
C GLY A 158 -14.54 -2.98 6.95
N PHE A 159 -13.65 -3.67 7.68
CA PHE A 159 -13.95 -5.01 8.21
C PHE A 159 -15.13 -5.00 9.16
N PHE A 160 -15.30 -3.90 9.88
CA PHE A 160 -16.40 -3.72 10.83
C PHE A 160 -17.64 -3.06 10.20
N HIS A 161 -17.71 -3.04 8.84
CA HIS A 161 -18.86 -2.50 8.11
C HIS A 161 -20.22 -3.00 8.65
N PRO A 162 -20.46 -4.31 8.90
CA PRO A 162 -21.75 -4.78 9.40
C PRO A 162 -22.12 -4.18 10.76
N TYR A 163 -21.13 -3.99 11.63
CA TYR A 163 -21.32 -3.36 12.93
C TYR A 163 -21.70 -1.88 12.80
N PHE A 164 -20.93 -1.12 12.00
CA PHE A 164 -21.19 0.30 11.77
C PHE A 164 -22.53 0.56 11.10
N THR A 165 -22.93 -0.29 10.15
CA THR A 165 -24.25 -0.21 9.50
C THR A 165 -25.37 -0.44 10.50
N ARG A 166 -25.19 -1.41 11.43
CA ARG A 166 -26.21 -1.73 12.45
C ARG A 166 -26.44 -0.59 13.43
N ILE A 167 -25.42 0.17 13.80
CA ILE A 167 -25.52 1.32 14.70
C ILE A 167 -25.82 2.64 13.97
N GLY A 168 -25.97 2.61 12.64
CA GLY A 168 -26.30 3.80 11.82
C GLY A 168 -25.16 4.80 11.67
N ILE A 169 -23.89 4.42 11.95
CA ILE A 169 -22.75 5.32 11.85
C ILE A 169 -21.95 4.99 10.56
N PRO A 170 -21.87 5.89 9.58
CA PRO A 170 -21.17 5.66 8.32
C PRO A 170 -19.64 5.88 8.44
N ALA A 171 -19.00 5.53 9.57
CA ALA A 171 -17.61 5.83 9.86
C ALA A 171 -16.64 5.29 8.78
N HIS A 172 -16.87 4.07 8.30
CA HIS A 172 -16.06 3.42 7.27
C HIS A 172 -16.13 4.16 5.92
N TYR A 173 -17.31 4.72 5.53
CA TYR A 173 -17.43 5.56 4.33
C TYR A 173 -16.71 6.89 4.49
N ILE A 174 -16.90 7.55 5.63
CA ILE A 174 -16.25 8.84 5.90
C ILE A 174 -14.73 8.68 5.84
N LEU A 175 -14.19 7.64 6.47
CA LEU A 175 -12.75 7.40 6.50
C LEU A 175 -12.17 7.06 5.13
N ILE A 176 -12.83 6.24 4.31
CA ILE A 176 -12.32 5.88 2.99
C ILE A 176 -12.31 7.10 2.05
N TRP A 177 -13.34 7.94 2.08
CA TRP A 177 -13.37 9.16 1.28
C TRP A 177 -12.38 10.21 1.76
N ALA A 178 -12.20 10.37 3.07
CA ALA A 178 -11.14 11.22 3.63
C ALA A 178 -9.75 10.73 3.23
N ALA A 179 -9.53 9.40 3.23
CA ALA A 179 -8.28 8.80 2.79
C ALA A 179 -8.00 9.05 1.30
N VAL A 180 -9.02 8.92 0.43
CA VAL A 180 -8.93 9.27 -0.99
C VAL A 180 -8.55 10.75 -1.16
N ALA A 181 -9.26 11.66 -0.52
CA ALA A 181 -9.02 13.10 -0.62
C ALA A 181 -7.58 13.46 -0.20
N LEU A 182 -7.11 12.95 0.94
CA LEU A 182 -5.75 13.18 1.43
C LEU A 182 -4.70 12.54 0.49
N SER A 183 -4.99 11.37 -0.05
CA SER A 183 -4.11 10.66 -0.98
C SER A 183 -3.92 11.43 -2.29
N TYR A 184 -5.01 12.00 -2.84
CA TYR A 184 -4.94 12.86 -4.02
C TYR A 184 -4.21 14.18 -3.74
N ALA A 185 -4.47 14.83 -2.61
CA ALA A 185 -3.75 16.03 -2.18
C ALA A 185 -2.23 15.76 -2.11
N ALA A 186 -1.83 14.62 -1.54
CA ALA A 186 -0.44 14.18 -1.54
C ALA A 186 0.10 13.97 -2.96
N GLY A 187 -0.68 13.32 -3.84
CA GLY A 187 -0.30 13.08 -5.24
C GLY A 187 -0.05 14.37 -6.02
N VAL A 188 -0.97 15.34 -5.92
CA VAL A 188 -0.82 16.67 -6.55
C VAL A 188 0.43 17.39 -6.03
N TYR A 189 0.67 17.32 -4.72
CA TYR A 189 1.86 17.92 -4.11
C TYR A 189 3.16 17.31 -4.66
N TYR A 190 3.23 15.95 -4.79
CA TYR A 190 4.40 15.28 -5.37
C TYR A 190 4.58 15.61 -6.84
N MET A 191 3.50 15.65 -7.61
CA MET A 191 3.54 15.97 -9.03
C MET A 191 4.06 17.39 -9.25
N LYS A 192 3.54 18.37 -8.49
CA LYS A 192 4.01 19.77 -8.55
C LYS A 192 5.51 19.87 -8.26
N ASN A 193 6.00 19.21 -7.22
CA ASN A 193 7.42 19.24 -6.88
C ASN A 193 8.29 18.55 -7.96
N ALA A 194 7.83 17.44 -8.52
CA ALA A 194 8.55 16.74 -9.60
C ALA A 194 8.65 17.63 -10.86
N LEU A 195 7.56 18.30 -11.25
CA LEU A 195 7.55 19.23 -12.38
C LEU A 195 8.45 20.44 -12.16
N LEU A 196 8.45 21.01 -10.96
CA LEU A 196 9.37 22.11 -10.61
C LEU A 196 10.82 21.67 -10.72
N THR A 197 11.16 20.46 -10.23
CA THR A 197 12.53 19.91 -10.34
C THR A 197 12.94 19.71 -11.80
N LEU A 198 12.00 19.33 -12.69
CA LEU A 198 12.26 19.20 -14.13
C LEU A 198 12.48 20.54 -14.80
N ARG A 199 11.73 21.58 -14.41
CA ARG A 199 11.79 22.91 -15.03
C ARG A 199 13.07 23.67 -14.69
N PHE A 200 13.63 23.47 -13.50
CA PHE A 200 14.82 24.16 -13.04
C PHE A 200 16.12 23.34 -13.17
N ARG A 201 16.10 22.22 -13.88
CA ARG A 201 17.34 21.55 -14.28
C ARG A 201 17.87 22.19 -15.56
N PRO A 202 19.13 22.71 -15.51
CA PRO A 202 19.82 23.20 -16.72
C PRO A 202 20.07 22.07 -17.69
#